data_cd7b08c3c458b98b796d2ea8ae951426
#
_entry.id   cd7b08c3c458b98b796d2ea8ae951426
#
_cell.length_a   1.000
_cell.length_b   1.000
_cell.length_c   1.000
_cell.angle_alpha   90.00
_cell.angle_beta   90.00
_cell.angle_gamma   90.00
#
_symmetry.space_group_name_H-M   'P 1'
#
loop_
_entity.id
_entity.type
_entity.pdbx_description
1 polymer ?
#
loop_
_entity_poly.entity_id
_entity_poly.type
_entity_poly.pdbx_seq_one_letter_code
_entity_poly.pdbx_strand_id
1 'polypeptide(L)'
;LEVLVVQGDVTDIEADVLVVNLFEGITSPGGATGAVDKALGGVISEIIADGEITGSTSELTLIHTPNSAYPNFKPSRVLVVGLGSSESFDTDGIRRVSASVIRKLRASGAKHAATIVHGAGIGGIDVVTSSQSLVEGALLGAYRFFKYRTTDTKRKPDVAKLTIVEADSAKLEAIESGVT
;
A
#
# COMPACT_ATOMS: atom_id res chain seq x y z
N LEU A 1 13.79 0.37 -7.98
CA LEU A 1 12.57 -0.26 -7.47
C LEU A 1 12.15 -1.34 -8.47
N GLU A 2 12.21 -2.60 -8.05
CA GLU A 2 11.67 -3.72 -8.79
C GLU A 2 10.17 -3.83 -8.47
N VAL A 3 9.32 -4.04 -9.49
CA VAL A 3 7.87 -4.26 -9.30
C VAL A 3 7.52 -5.66 -9.79
N LEU A 4 6.82 -6.41 -8.95
CA LEU A 4 6.35 -7.78 -9.25
C LEU A 4 4.85 -7.87 -9.03
N VAL A 5 4.19 -8.72 -9.81
CA VAL A 5 2.78 -9.09 -9.62
C VAL A 5 2.73 -10.55 -9.20
N VAL A 6 2.00 -10.86 -8.14
CA VAL A 6 1.85 -12.22 -7.66
C VAL A 6 0.40 -12.53 -7.31
N GLN A 7 -0.04 -13.75 -7.63
CA GLN A 7 -1.29 -14.27 -7.09
C GLN A 7 -1.06 -14.76 -5.66
N GLY A 8 -1.92 -14.33 -4.74
CA GLY A 8 -1.80 -14.80 -3.36
C GLY A 8 -2.74 -14.11 -2.39
N ASP A 9 -2.67 -14.56 -1.16
CA ASP A 9 -3.36 -13.93 -0.03
C ASP A 9 -2.45 -12.84 0.57
N VAL A 10 -3.01 -11.67 0.80
CA VAL A 10 -2.29 -10.54 1.41
C VAL A 10 -1.79 -10.82 2.82
N THR A 11 -2.44 -11.74 3.54
CA THR A 11 -2.05 -12.12 4.92
C THR A 11 -0.85 -13.07 4.96
N ASP A 12 -0.55 -13.73 3.83
CA ASP A 12 0.48 -14.78 3.71
C ASP A 12 1.72 -14.32 2.93
N ILE A 13 1.74 -13.08 2.45
CA ILE A 13 2.88 -12.53 1.70
C ILE A 13 4.05 -12.18 2.62
N GLU A 14 5.24 -12.66 2.29
CA GLU A 14 6.46 -12.25 3.00
C GLU A 14 6.91 -10.87 2.54
N ALA A 15 6.76 -9.87 3.41
CA ALA A 15 7.17 -8.50 3.15
C ALA A 15 7.49 -7.77 4.47
N ASP A 16 8.36 -6.76 4.41
CA ASP A 16 8.64 -5.90 5.57
C ASP A 16 7.42 -5.06 5.95
N VAL A 17 6.64 -4.65 4.95
CA VAL A 17 5.41 -3.87 5.11
C VAL A 17 4.39 -4.30 4.07
N LEU A 18 3.17 -4.60 4.51
CA LEU A 18 2.00 -4.72 3.65
C LEU A 18 1.25 -3.38 3.63
N VAL A 19 0.97 -2.87 2.45
CA VAL A 19 0.20 -1.64 2.25
C VAL A 19 -1.23 -1.99 1.88
N VAL A 20 -2.18 -1.48 2.66
CA VAL A 20 -3.63 -1.58 2.40
C VAL A 20 -4.25 -0.18 2.42
N ASN A 21 -5.44 -0.05 1.90
CA ASN A 21 -6.07 1.24 1.69
C ASN A 21 -7.42 1.37 2.39
N LEU A 22 -7.83 2.62 2.63
CA LEU A 22 -9.14 2.97 3.17
C LEU A 22 -9.63 4.27 2.53
N PHE A 23 -10.87 4.29 2.05
CA PHE A 23 -11.55 5.53 1.67
C PHE A 23 -12.08 6.28 2.90
N GLU A 24 -12.18 7.59 2.79
CA GLU A 24 -12.73 8.45 3.83
C GLU A 24 -14.19 8.06 4.14
N GLY A 25 -14.54 8.06 5.43
CA GLY A 25 -15.87 7.71 5.92
C GLY A 25 -16.17 6.23 6.02
N ILE A 26 -15.25 5.34 5.64
CA ILE A 26 -15.41 3.90 5.83
C ILE A 26 -15.11 3.54 7.28
N THR A 27 -16.10 3.01 7.99
CA THR A 27 -15.98 2.60 9.40
C THR A 27 -15.72 1.10 9.57
N SER A 28 -16.02 0.30 8.54
CA SER A 28 -15.78 -1.13 8.52
C SER A 28 -15.04 -1.49 7.23
N PRO A 29 -13.74 -1.80 7.30
CA PRO A 29 -12.96 -2.09 6.12
C PRO A 29 -13.42 -3.38 5.43
N GLY A 30 -13.48 -3.36 4.10
CA GLY A 30 -13.81 -4.49 3.26
C GLY A 30 -12.64 -4.97 2.42
N GLY A 31 -12.88 -5.95 1.55
CA GLY A 31 -11.88 -6.48 0.63
C GLY A 31 -10.59 -6.94 1.32
N ALA A 32 -9.45 -6.63 0.71
CA ALA A 32 -8.15 -7.00 1.24
C ALA A 32 -7.86 -6.33 2.61
N THR A 33 -8.27 -5.07 2.80
CA THR A 33 -8.11 -4.38 4.09
C THR A 33 -8.91 -5.05 5.19
N GLY A 34 -10.13 -5.50 4.89
CA GLY A 34 -10.96 -6.27 5.83
C GLY A 34 -10.37 -7.65 6.15
N ALA A 35 -9.75 -8.32 5.17
CA ALA A 35 -9.06 -9.59 5.40
C ALA A 35 -7.86 -9.41 6.34
N VAL A 36 -7.09 -8.35 6.15
CA VAL A 36 -5.97 -7.98 7.04
C VAL A 36 -6.49 -7.63 8.44
N ASP A 37 -7.53 -6.82 8.54
CA ASP A 37 -8.14 -6.45 9.82
C ASP A 37 -8.60 -7.70 10.61
N LYS A 38 -9.27 -8.63 9.94
CA LYS A 38 -9.67 -9.91 10.53
C LYS A 38 -8.48 -10.73 11.01
N ALA A 39 -7.40 -10.81 10.21
CA ALA A 39 -6.18 -11.54 10.56
C ALA A 39 -5.46 -10.92 11.77
N LEU A 40 -5.62 -9.61 11.97
CA LEU A 40 -5.09 -8.86 13.11
C LEU A 40 -6.07 -8.78 14.30
N GLY A 41 -7.19 -9.52 14.26
CA GLY A 41 -8.16 -9.53 15.36
C GLY A 41 -9.00 -8.25 15.50
N GLY A 42 -9.14 -7.44 14.44
CA GLY A 42 -9.94 -6.23 14.42
C GLY A 42 -9.19 -4.93 14.77
N VAL A 43 -7.87 -4.97 14.82
CA VAL A 43 -7.03 -3.81 15.22
C VAL A 43 -7.25 -2.59 14.33
N ILE A 44 -7.38 -2.78 13.00
CA ILE A 44 -7.62 -1.66 12.09
C ILE A 44 -8.98 -1.02 12.39
N SER A 45 -10.02 -1.84 12.59
CA SER A 45 -11.36 -1.36 12.96
C SER A 45 -11.38 -0.61 14.30
N GLU A 46 -10.60 -1.06 15.28
CA GLU A 46 -10.45 -0.35 16.57
C GLU A 46 -9.83 1.03 16.36
N ILE A 47 -8.74 1.14 15.61
CA ILE A 47 -8.05 2.40 15.33
C ILE A 47 -8.95 3.36 14.51
N ILE A 48 -9.79 2.82 13.61
CA ILE A 48 -10.82 3.61 12.90
C ILE A 48 -11.86 4.15 13.89
N ALA A 49 -12.34 3.30 14.80
CA ALA A 49 -13.34 3.70 15.79
C ALA A 49 -12.81 4.78 16.75
N ASP A 50 -11.52 4.75 17.09
CA ASP A 50 -10.85 5.77 17.90
C ASP A 50 -10.57 7.07 17.12
N GLY A 51 -10.83 7.08 15.81
CA GLY A 51 -10.65 8.26 14.95
C GLY A 51 -9.21 8.56 14.54
N GLU A 52 -8.26 7.65 14.80
CA GLU A 52 -6.85 7.80 14.39
C GLU A 52 -6.62 7.43 12.91
N ILE A 53 -7.49 6.58 12.34
CA ILE A 53 -7.55 6.31 10.91
C ILE A 53 -8.89 6.82 10.39
N THR A 54 -8.85 7.80 9.51
CA THR A 54 -10.05 8.44 8.92
C THR A 54 -10.22 8.12 7.44
N GLY A 55 -9.18 7.63 6.79
CA GLY A 55 -9.12 7.43 5.34
C GLY A 55 -8.86 8.71 4.55
N SER A 56 -8.54 9.82 5.22
CA SER A 56 -8.24 11.10 4.56
C SER A 56 -7.06 10.97 3.58
N THR A 57 -7.07 11.78 2.53
CA THR A 57 -6.10 11.69 1.43
C THR A 57 -4.65 11.70 1.92
N SER A 58 -3.91 10.66 1.58
CA SER A 58 -2.49 10.45 1.95
C SER A 58 -2.24 10.36 3.46
N GLU A 59 -3.24 10.10 4.27
CA GLU A 59 -3.06 9.65 5.65
C GLU A 59 -2.29 8.33 5.65
N LEU A 60 -1.30 8.20 6.52
CA LEU A 60 -0.37 7.06 6.53
C LEU A 60 -0.17 6.55 7.96
N THR A 61 -0.88 5.49 8.33
CA THR A 61 -0.79 4.88 9.66
C THR A 61 -0.04 3.56 9.59
N LEU A 62 1.10 3.47 10.28
CA LEU A 62 1.95 2.28 10.32
C LEU A 62 1.69 1.49 11.60
N ILE A 63 1.24 0.25 11.43
CA ILE A 63 0.93 -0.69 12.51
C ILE A 63 2.01 -1.77 12.53
N HIS A 64 2.61 -2.01 13.70
CA HIS A 64 3.55 -3.11 13.89
C HIS A 64 2.80 -4.41 14.17
N THR A 65 3.16 -5.47 13.46
CA THR A 65 2.53 -6.78 13.54
C THR A 65 3.55 -7.86 13.91
N PRO A 66 4.07 -7.83 15.16
CA PRO A 66 5.08 -8.79 15.59
C PRO A 66 4.53 -10.22 15.54
N ASN A 67 5.33 -11.17 15.05
CA ASN A 67 4.94 -12.57 14.92
C ASN A 67 4.50 -13.22 16.25
N SER A 68 4.99 -12.72 17.37
CA SER A 68 4.56 -13.16 18.71
C SER A 68 3.09 -12.86 19.00
N ALA A 69 2.53 -11.80 18.43
CA ALA A 69 1.12 -11.42 18.57
C ALA A 69 0.26 -11.99 17.42
N TYR A 70 0.84 -12.11 16.22
CA TYR A 70 0.13 -12.50 14.99
C TYR A 70 0.87 -13.63 14.24
N PRO A 71 0.88 -14.87 14.80
CA PRO A 71 1.72 -15.96 14.25
C PRO A 71 1.30 -16.43 12.85
N ASN A 72 0.06 -16.16 12.44
CA ASN A 72 -0.49 -16.52 11.13
C ASN A 72 -0.51 -15.35 10.13
N PHE A 73 0.15 -14.22 10.47
CA PHE A 73 0.25 -13.06 9.62
C PHE A 73 1.73 -12.78 9.33
N LYS A 74 2.14 -12.94 8.06
CA LYS A 74 3.55 -12.90 7.69
C LYS A 74 4.17 -11.50 7.60
N PRO A 75 3.47 -10.46 7.08
CA PRO A 75 4.06 -9.13 7.02
C PRO A 75 4.42 -8.62 8.41
N SER A 76 5.61 -8.03 8.56
CA SER A 76 6.09 -7.52 9.86
C SER A 76 5.39 -6.24 10.30
N ARG A 77 4.79 -5.52 9.36
CA ARG A 77 4.07 -4.25 9.58
C ARG A 77 2.97 -4.10 8.54
N VAL A 78 1.94 -3.36 8.89
CA VAL A 78 0.87 -2.93 7.97
C VAL A 78 0.90 -1.41 7.88
N LEU A 79 0.86 -0.88 6.66
CA LEU A 79 0.66 0.54 6.39
C LEU A 79 -0.74 0.73 5.83
N VAL A 80 -1.61 1.36 6.59
CA VAL A 80 -2.94 1.77 6.12
C VAL A 80 -2.81 3.15 5.48
N VAL A 81 -3.20 3.27 4.21
CA VAL A 81 -3.17 4.53 3.48
C VAL A 81 -4.58 5.05 3.20
N GLY A 82 -4.85 6.31 3.54
CA GLY A 82 -6.08 7.01 3.21
C GLY A 82 -6.10 7.43 1.74
N LEU A 83 -7.20 7.09 1.05
CA LEU A 83 -7.42 7.43 -0.35
C LEU A 83 -8.21 8.74 -0.53
N GLY A 84 -8.79 9.27 0.56
CA GLY A 84 -9.72 10.39 0.52
C GLY A 84 -11.13 9.97 0.08
N SER A 85 -11.91 10.94 -0.43
CA SER A 85 -13.27 10.68 -0.89
C SER A 85 -13.27 9.78 -2.15
N SER A 86 -14.08 8.72 -2.14
CA SER A 86 -14.28 7.85 -3.30
C SER A 86 -14.94 8.56 -4.50
N GLU A 87 -15.69 9.64 -4.26
CA GLU A 87 -16.37 10.40 -5.31
C GLU A 87 -15.41 11.23 -6.17
N SER A 88 -14.28 11.66 -5.59
CA SER A 88 -13.27 12.49 -6.27
C SER A 88 -11.95 11.73 -6.52
N PHE A 89 -11.91 10.45 -6.25
CA PHE A 89 -10.71 9.64 -6.42
C PHE A 89 -10.46 9.34 -7.90
N ASP A 90 -9.28 9.71 -8.39
CA ASP A 90 -8.88 9.60 -9.78
C ASP A 90 -7.46 9.00 -9.91
N THR A 91 -6.99 8.89 -11.14
CA THR A 91 -5.64 8.36 -11.44
C THR A 91 -4.52 9.21 -10.83
N ASP A 92 -4.71 10.51 -10.69
CA ASP A 92 -3.74 11.39 -10.03
C ASP A 92 -3.76 11.17 -8.52
N GLY A 93 -4.92 10.85 -7.94
CA GLY A 93 -5.06 10.38 -6.57
C GLY A 93 -4.23 9.13 -6.33
N ILE A 94 -4.33 8.13 -7.22
CA ILE A 94 -3.53 6.89 -7.14
C ILE A 94 -2.03 7.21 -7.19
N ARG A 95 -1.58 8.06 -8.12
CA ARG A 95 -0.16 8.46 -8.24
C ARG A 95 0.35 9.16 -6.97
N ARG A 96 -0.41 10.12 -6.43
CA ARG A 96 -0.04 10.87 -5.21
C ARG A 96 0.06 9.95 -3.99
N VAL A 97 -0.93 9.09 -3.80
CA VAL A 97 -0.94 8.11 -2.71
C VAL A 97 0.25 7.17 -2.82
N SER A 98 0.47 6.55 -3.97
CA SER A 98 1.58 5.62 -4.21
C SER A 98 2.95 6.27 -3.97
N ALA A 99 3.14 7.51 -4.43
CA ALA A 99 4.37 8.26 -4.16
C ALA A 99 4.57 8.53 -2.67
N SER A 100 3.50 8.84 -1.93
CA SER A 100 3.54 9.07 -0.49
C SER A 100 3.86 7.80 0.28
N VAL A 101 3.26 6.67 -0.14
CA VAL A 101 3.54 5.33 0.39
C VAL A 101 5.03 4.99 0.24
N ILE A 102 5.61 5.09 -0.95
CA ILE A 102 7.04 4.77 -1.16
C ILE A 102 7.94 5.64 -0.29
N ARG A 103 7.65 6.93 -0.15
CA ARG A 103 8.42 7.82 0.75
C ARG A 103 8.32 7.39 2.22
N LYS A 104 7.13 6.98 2.68
CA LYS A 104 6.91 6.48 4.05
C LYS A 104 7.62 5.14 4.28
N LEU A 105 7.52 4.21 3.34
CA LEU A 105 8.21 2.91 3.38
C LEU A 105 9.71 3.10 3.53
N ARG A 106 10.31 3.95 2.72
CA ARG A 106 11.73 4.32 2.81
C ARG A 106 12.07 4.95 4.17
N ALA A 107 11.26 5.87 4.65
CA ALA A 107 11.46 6.48 5.97
C ALA A 107 11.36 5.46 7.11
N SER A 108 10.59 4.39 6.95
CA SER A 108 10.49 3.28 7.89
C SER A 108 11.63 2.24 7.77
N GLY A 109 12.46 2.34 6.72
CA GLY A 109 13.56 1.42 6.45
C GLY A 109 13.13 0.11 5.78
N ALA A 110 11.91 0.04 5.22
CA ALA A 110 11.43 -1.12 4.48
C ALA A 110 12.23 -1.28 3.17
N LYS A 111 12.65 -2.51 2.87
CA LYS A 111 13.32 -2.89 1.62
C LYS A 111 12.38 -3.58 0.66
N HIS A 112 11.47 -4.40 1.19
CA HIS A 112 10.43 -5.10 0.45
C HIS A 112 9.06 -4.71 0.98
N ALA A 113 8.22 -4.18 0.11
CA ALA A 113 6.82 -3.90 0.41
C ALA A 113 5.90 -4.73 -0.47
N ALA A 114 4.77 -5.14 0.09
CA ALA A 114 3.65 -5.67 -0.67
C ALA A 114 2.50 -4.67 -0.67
N THR A 115 1.70 -4.65 -1.71
CA THR A 115 0.54 -3.78 -1.86
C THR A 115 -0.56 -4.45 -2.67
N ILE A 116 -1.76 -3.93 -2.56
CA ILE A 116 -2.89 -4.22 -3.44
C ILE A 116 -3.04 -3.09 -4.47
N VAL A 117 -3.78 -3.32 -5.55
CA VAL A 117 -4.15 -2.26 -6.49
C VAL A 117 -5.11 -1.29 -5.79
N HIS A 118 -4.77 0.00 -5.78
CA HIS A 118 -5.59 1.03 -5.14
C HIS A 118 -6.68 1.53 -6.09
N GLY A 119 -7.92 1.58 -5.61
CA GLY A 119 -9.03 2.24 -6.30
C GLY A 119 -9.57 1.55 -7.54
N ALA A 120 -9.15 0.32 -7.86
CA ALA A 120 -9.70 -0.43 -8.98
C ALA A 120 -11.20 -0.68 -8.81
N GLY A 121 -11.98 -0.31 -9.83
CA GLY A 121 -13.45 -0.39 -9.79
C GLY A 121 -14.14 0.79 -9.10
N ILE A 122 -13.40 1.75 -8.56
CA ILE A 122 -13.93 2.98 -7.96
C ILE A 122 -13.78 4.14 -8.95
N GLY A 123 -14.81 4.98 -9.05
CA GLY A 123 -14.79 6.12 -9.98
C GLY A 123 -14.69 5.75 -11.46
N GLY A 124 -15.00 4.50 -11.82
CA GLY A 124 -14.89 3.99 -13.19
C GLY A 124 -13.46 3.70 -13.65
N ILE A 125 -12.48 3.69 -12.75
CA ILE A 125 -11.08 3.38 -13.07
C ILE A 125 -10.94 1.86 -13.20
N ASP A 126 -10.49 1.40 -14.38
CA ASP A 126 -10.23 -0.02 -14.61
C ASP A 126 -8.91 -0.49 -13.94
N VAL A 127 -8.73 -1.81 -13.87
CA VAL A 127 -7.58 -2.43 -13.18
C VAL A 127 -6.25 -2.09 -13.86
N VAL A 128 -6.20 -2.04 -15.20
CA VAL A 128 -4.99 -1.70 -15.96
C VAL A 128 -4.54 -0.28 -15.63
N THR A 129 -5.46 0.68 -15.75
CA THR A 129 -5.21 2.09 -15.47
C THR A 129 -4.83 2.33 -14.01
N SER A 130 -5.48 1.61 -13.08
CA SER A 130 -5.17 1.70 -11.64
C SER A 130 -3.76 1.19 -11.33
N SER A 131 -3.38 0.01 -11.86
CA SER A 131 -2.05 -0.58 -11.64
C SER A 131 -0.95 0.23 -12.30
N GLN A 132 -1.16 0.74 -13.52
CA GLN A 132 -0.24 1.67 -14.17
C GLN A 132 0.00 2.93 -13.32
N SER A 133 -1.08 3.59 -12.88
CA SER A 133 -1.00 4.80 -12.05
C SER A 133 -0.30 4.55 -10.71
N LEU A 134 -0.52 3.36 -10.11
CA LEU A 134 0.17 2.94 -8.90
C LEU A 134 1.68 2.86 -9.14
N VAL A 135 2.11 2.18 -10.18
CA VAL A 135 3.54 1.99 -10.49
C VAL A 135 4.20 3.31 -10.87
N GLU A 136 3.57 4.14 -11.69
CA GLU A 136 4.06 5.49 -12.02
C GLU A 136 4.28 6.32 -10.76
N GLY A 137 3.30 6.35 -9.85
CA GLY A 137 3.41 7.04 -8.58
C GLY A 137 4.51 6.47 -7.68
N ALA A 138 4.64 5.14 -7.63
CA ALA A 138 5.68 4.48 -6.86
C ALA A 138 7.08 4.83 -7.39
N LEU A 139 7.30 4.79 -8.69
CA LEU A 139 8.58 5.17 -9.33
C LEU A 139 8.91 6.64 -9.09
N LEU A 140 7.93 7.55 -9.24
CA LEU A 140 8.11 8.97 -8.93
C LEU A 140 8.45 9.20 -7.45
N GLY A 141 7.79 8.48 -6.54
CA GLY A 141 8.08 8.52 -5.09
C GLY A 141 9.46 7.96 -4.73
N ALA A 142 9.94 6.99 -5.50
CA ALA A 142 11.28 6.41 -5.32
C ALA A 142 12.38 7.32 -5.83
N TYR A 143 12.09 8.19 -6.80
CA TYR A 143 13.08 9.08 -7.40
C TYR A 143 13.71 10.02 -6.37
N ARG A 144 15.03 10.16 -6.41
CA ARG A 144 15.83 11.09 -5.60
C ARG A 144 16.82 11.84 -6.45
N PHE A 145 16.91 13.14 -6.25
CA PHE A 145 17.94 13.98 -6.83
C PHE A 145 19.09 14.17 -5.84
N PHE A 146 20.27 13.59 -6.13
CA PHE A 146 21.42 13.58 -5.19
C PHE A 146 22.50 14.63 -5.47
N LYS A 147 22.41 15.35 -6.59
CA LYS A 147 23.54 16.13 -7.15
C LYS A 147 24.16 17.15 -6.18
N TYR A 148 23.47 17.55 -5.11
CA TYR A 148 23.93 18.60 -4.18
C TYR A 148 23.87 18.24 -2.69
N ARG A 149 23.65 16.98 -2.32
CA ARG A 149 23.62 16.55 -0.91
C ARG A 149 24.89 15.78 -0.54
N THR A 150 25.82 16.44 0.16
CA THR A 150 27.12 15.89 0.58
C THR A 150 27.15 15.34 2.01
N THR A 151 26.09 15.46 2.80
CA THR A 151 26.14 15.26 4.27
C THR A 151 25.16 14.26 4.87
N ASP A 152 24.60 13.32 4.11
CA ASP A 152 23.61 12.38 4.65
C ASP A 152 24.26 11.05 5.09
N THR A 153 24.91 11.05 6.27
CA THR A 153 25.62 9.89 6.84
C THR A 153 24.68 8.84 7.50
N LYS A 154 23.38 9.14 7.68
CA LYS A 154 22.38 8.25 8.30
C LYS A 154 21.28 7.82 7.31
N ARG A 155 21.67 7.50 6.09
CA ARG A 155 20.72 7.17 5.02
C ARG A 155 20.06 5.81 5.24
N LYS A 156 18.73 5.79 5.34
CA LYS A 156 17.96 4.54 5.24
C LYS A 156 17.97 4.01 3.80
N PRO A 157 17.98 2.68 3.61
CA PRO A 157 17.97 2.07 2.28
C PRO A 157 16.70 2.48 1.52
N ASP A 158 16.82 2.50 0.19
CA ASP A 158 15.65 2.67 -0.67
C ASP A 158 14.82 1.38 -0.68
N VAL A 159 13.52 1.51 -0.97
CA VAL A 159 12.66 0.35 -1.23
C VAL A 159 13.17 -0.34 -2.49
N ALA A 160 13.63 -1.57 -2.35
CA ALA A 160 14.20 -2.33 -3.46
C ALA A 160 13.11 -3.03 -4.28
N LYS A 161 12.06 -3.52 -3.60
CA LYS A 161 11.03 -4.37 -4.18
C LYS A 161 9.63 -3.94 -3.74
N LEU A 162 8.70 -3.87 -4.71
CA LEU A 162 7.27 -3.68 -4.50
C LEU A 162 6.53 -4.86 -5.14
N THR A 163 5.80 -5.64 -4.35
CA THR A 163 5.00 -6.76 -4.84
C THR A 163 3.53 -6.37 -4.82
N ILE A 164 2.88 -6.36 -5.98
CA ILE A 164 1.43 -6.21 -6.08
C ILE A 164 0.81 -7.59 -5.92
N VAL A 165 -0.06 -7.74 -4.92
CA VAL A 165 -0.73 -9.01 -4.57
C VAL A 165 -2.18 -8.94 -4.99
N GLU A 166 -2.65 -9.96 -5.71
CA GLU A 166 -4.05 -10.12 -6.10
C GLU A 166 -4.49 -11.57 -5.86
N ALA A 167 -5.62 -11.73 -5.19
CA ALA A 167 -6.18 -13.06 -4.92
C ALA A 167 -6.94 -13.62 -6.13
N ASP A 168 -7.56 -12.75 -6.93
CA ASP A 168 -8.36 -13.11 -8.09
C ASP A 168 -7.47 -13.29 -9.33
N SER A 169 -7.29 -14.54 -9.74
CA SER A 169 -6.48 -14.87 -10.92
C SER A 169 -6.97 -14.22 -12.22
N ALA A 170 -8.26 -13.88 -12.30
CA ALA A 170 -8.83 -13.24 -13.49
C ALA A 170 -8.33 -11.79 -13.69
N LYS A 171 -7.79 -11.16 -12.64
CA LYS A 171 -7.27 -9.79 -12.70
C LYS A 171 -5.77 -9.71 -12.96
N LEU A 172 -5.04 -10.83 -12.82
CA LEU A 172 -3.57 -10.82 -12.91
C LEU A 172 -3.05 -10.28 -14.24
N GLU A 173 -3.60 -10.78 -15.36
CA GLU A 173 -3.19 -10.34 -16.69
C GLU A 173 -3.41 -8.82 -16.89
N ALA A 174 -4.53 -8.29 -16.40
CA ALA A 174 -4.81 -6.87 -16.45
C ALA A 174 -3.84 -6.05 -15.59
N ILE A 175 -3.49 -6.53 -14.40
CA ILE A 175 -2.50 -5.88 -13.52
C ILE A 175 -1.12 -5.91 -14.17
N GLU A 176 -0.67 -7.06 -14.69
CA GLU A 176 0.61 -7.21 -15.39
C GLU A 176 0.71 -6.28 -16.60
N SER A 177 -0.38 -6.15 -17.37
CA SER A 177 -0.44 -5.21 -18.50
C SER A 177 -0.27 -3.75 -18.07
N GLY A 178 -0.81 -3.36 -16.91
CA GLY A 178 -0.65 -2.00 -16.39
C GLY A 178 0.72 -1.72 -15.78
N VAL A 179 1.45 -2.76 -15.36
CA VAL A 179 2.78 -2.63 -14.74
C VAL A 179 3.91 -2.56 -15.77
N THR A 180 3.69 -3.05 -16.99
CA THR A 180 4.68 -3.09 -18.09
C THR A 180 4.80 -1.75 -18.78
#